data_2aad638db21f7b715696ef9df5701b05
#
_entry.id   2aad638db21f7b715696ef9df5701b05
#
_cell.length_a   1.000
_cell.length_b   1.000
_cell.length_c   1.000
_cell.angle_alpha   90.00
_cell.angle_beta   90.00
_cell.angle_gamma   90.00
#
_symmetry.space_group_name_H-M   'P 1'
#
loop_
_entity.id
_entity.type
_entity.pdbx_description
1 polymer ?
#
loop_
_entity_poly.entity_id
_entity_poly.type
_entity_poly.pdbx_seq_one_letter_code
_entity_poly.pdbx_strand_id
1 'polypeptide(L)'
;ADFIMQNMKMQCNVIEQAYKHHVKKLLFLGSTCIYPKNAPQPMKEDALLTSPLEYTNEEYAISKIAGLKMCESYNLQYGTNYIAVMPTNLYGPNDNFHLENSHVLPAMMRKVYLSKLLHDGNWDAIRVDMQKRPINPPAKLQESIGDGNVDGNSDKERIEKALAFYGIENNKVTLWGDGSPLREFLWSEDMADASVYILLNVDFSDIIGIKKYSSVFYG
;
A
#
# COMPACT_ATOMS: atom_id res chain seq x y z
N ALA A 1 2.29 16.02 -9.80
CA ALA A 1 1.07 16.37 -10.57
C ALA A 1 0.43 15.14 -11.20
N ASP A 2 1.17 14.32 -11.95
CA ASP A 2 0.63 13.18 -12.72
C ASP A 2 0.00 12.12 -11.82
N PHE A 3 0.61 11.83 -10.68
CA PHE A 3 0.12 10.82 -9.75
C PHE A 3 -1.29 11.14 -9.24
N ILE A 4 -1.51 12.33 -8.67
CA ILE A 4 -2.84 12.73 -8.18
C ILE A 4 -3.85 12.81 -9.33
N MET A 5 -3.45 13.39 -10.49
CA MET A 5 -4.31 13.55 -11.64
C MET A 5 -4.79 12.20 -12.21
N GLN A 6 -3.90 11.22 -12.32
CA GLN A 6 -4.24 9.89 -12.82
C GLN A 6 -5.18 9.16 -11.86
N ASN A 7 -4.90 9.19 -10.55
CA ASN A 7 -5.77 8.58 -9.55
C ASN A 7 -7.17 9.22 -9.58
N MET A 8 -7.26 10.56 -9.63
CA MET A 8 -8.53 11.27 -9.70
C MET A 8 -9.32 10.90 -10.95
N LYS A 9 -8.69 10.93 -12.13
CA LYS A 9 -9.36 10.56 -13.40
C LYS A 9 -9.88 9.13 -13.38
N MET A 10 -9.06 8.20 -12.91
CA MET A 10 -9.44 6.78 -12.86
C MET A 10 -10.67 6.56 -11.99
N GLN A 11 -10.65 7.03 -10.75
CA GLN A 11 -11.77 6.81 -9.82
C GLN A 11 -13.03 7.58 -10.24
N CYS A 12 -12.90 8.83 -10.75
CA CYS A 12 -14.03 9.58 -11.29
C CYS A 12 -14.71 8.79 -12.42
N ASN A 13 -13.91 8.30 -13.38
CA ASN A 13 -14.44 7.52 -14.50
C ASN A 13 -15.13 6.24 -14.02
N VAL A 14 -14.52 5.47 -13.14
CA VAL A 14 -15.09 4.20 -12.65
C VAL A 14 -16.41 4.45 -11.92
N ILE A 15 -16.45 5.41 -10.99
CA ILE A 15 -17.66 5.70 -10.20
C ILE A 15 -18.78 6.25 -11.08
N GLU A 16 -18.46 7.19 -12.00
CA GLU A 16 -19.44 7.75 -12.92
C GLU A 16 -20.00 6.69 -13.88
N GLN A 17 -19.13 5.84 -14.46
CA GLN A 17 -19.58 4.78 -15.37
C GLN A 17 -20.37 3.70 -14.62
N ALA A 18 -20.01 3.36 -13.39
CA ALA A 18 -20.80 2.47 -12.56
C ALA A 18 -22.24 2.98 -12.40
N TYR A 19 -22.42 4.27 -12.18
CA TYR A 19 -23.75 4.88 -12.14
C TYR A 19 -24.47 4.85 -13.48
N LYS A 20 -23.82 5.31 -14.58
CA LYS A 20 -24.40 5.34 -15.92
C LYS A 20 -24.84 3.95 -16.42
N HIS A 21 -24.13 2.92 -16.01
CA HIS A 21 -24.41 1.53 -16.38
C HIS A 21 -25.23 0.77 -15.34
N HIS A 22 -25.82 1.47 -14.37
CA HIS A 22 -26.71 0.90 -13.37
C HIS A 22 -26.09 -0.26 -12.58
N VAL A 23 -24.80 -0.14 -12.25
CA VAL A 23 -24.12 -1.11 -11.40
C VAL A 23 -24.81 -1.13 -10.05
N LYS A 24 -25.28 -2.31 -9.63
CA LYS A 24 -26.08 -2.48 -8.42
C LYS A 24 -25.32 -2.13 -7.15
N LYS A 25 -24.02 -2.44 -7.10
CA LYS A 25 -23.17 -2.27 -5.92
C LYS A 25 -21.73 -2.02 -6.34
N LEU A 26 -21.05 -1.12 -5.66
CA LEU A 26 -19.64 -0.82 -5.88
C LEU A 26 -18.91 -0.78 -4.54
N LEU A 27 -17.77 -1.46 -4.45
CA LEU A 27 -16.85 -1.38 -3.33
C LEU A 27 -15.61 -0.57 -3.75
N PHE A 28 -15.45 0.58 -3.13
CA PHE A 28 -14.29 1.45 -3.35
C PHE A 28 -13.21 1.15 -2.32
N LEU A 29 -12.04 0.75 -2.80
CA LEU A 29 -10.89 0.53 -1.93
C LEU A 29 -10.19 1.88 -1.66
N GLY A 30 -10.44 2.42 -0.48
CA GLY A 30 -9.74 3.56 0.07
C GLY A 30 -8.36 3.18 0.61
N SER A 31 -7.96 3.79 1.70
CA SER A 31 -6.72 3.49 2.41
C SER A 31 -6.75 4.11 3.80
N THR A 32 -6.10 3.52 4.78
CA THR A 32 -5.89 4.16 6.10
C THR A 32 -5.02 5.41 6.04
N CYS A 33 -4.30 5.65 4.93
CA CYS A 33 -3.56 6.89 4.70
C CYS A 33 -4.44 8.16 4.62
N ILE A 34 -5.77 8.02 4.50
CA ILE A 34 -6.71 9.16 4.49
C ILE A 34 -6.87 9.83 5.86
N TYR A 35 -6.47 9.15 6.91
CA TYR A 35 -6.59 9.68 8.26
C TYR A 35 -5.43 10.63 8.61
N PRO A 36 -5.66 11.57 9.54
CA PRO A 36 -4.62 12.49 9.96
C PRO A 36 -3.37 11.80 10.49
N LYS A 37 -2.21 12.41 10.24
CA LYS A 37 -0.91 11.90 10.71
C LYS A 37 -0.90 11.59 12.21
N ASN A 38 -1.51 12.45 13.02
CA ASN A 38 -1.51 12.38 14.47
C ASN A 38 -2.90 12.00 15.02
N ALA A 39 -3.68 11.21 14.27
CA ALA A 39 -4.97 10.73 14.78
C ALA A 39 -4.79 9.89 16.05
N PRO A 40 -5.70 10.01 17.03
CA PRO A 40 -5.69 9.15 18.21
C PRO A 40 -5.73 7.66 17.85
N GLN A 41 -5.09 6.83 18.67
CA GLN A 41 -5.08 5.38 18.50
C GLN A 41 -5.86 4.71 19.65
N PRO A 42 -6.74 3.73 19.34
CA PRO A 42 -7.11 3.22 18.01
C PRO A 42 -7.86 4.26 17.18
N MET A 43 -7.54 4.31 15.89
CA MET A 43 -8.08 5.30 14.96
C MET A 43 -9.54 4.99 14.62
N LYS A 44 -10.40 6.01 14.66
CA LYS A 44 -11.83 5.90 14.33
C LYS A 44 -12.13 6.61 13.01
N GLU A 45 -13.23 6.21 12.37
CA GLU A 45 -13.63 6.78 11.08
C GLU A 45 -13.96 8.27 11.14
N ASP A 46 -14.41 8.77 12.28
CA ASP A 46 -14.72 10.19 12.51
C ASP A 46 -13.48 11.09 12.64
N ALA A 47 -12.28 10.49 12.69
CA ALA A 47 -11.02 11.23 12.63
C ALA A 47 -10.73 11.80 11.22
N LEU A 48 -11.47 11.39 10.19
CA LEU A 48 -11.28 11.87 8.82
C LEU A 48 -11.40 13.40 8.73
N LEU A 49 -10.37 14.04 8.13
CA LEU A 49 -10.30 15.50 7.91
C LEU A 49 -10.29 16.36 9.19
N THR A 50 -9.94 15.83 10.33
CA THR A 50 -9.87 16.58 11.60
C THR A 50 -8.54 17.30 11.82
N SER A 51 -7.47 16.91 11.13
CA SER A 51 -6.17 17.56 11.18
C SER A 51 -5.32 17.21 9.94
N PRO A 52 -4.11 17.78 9.77
CA PRO A 52 -3.28 17.57 8.58
C PRO A 52 -2.93 16.08 8.33
N LEU A 53 -2.87 15.74 7.06
CA LEU A 53 -2.43 14.42 6.57
C LEU A 53 -0.90 14.26 6.70
N GLU A 54 -0.40 13.05 6.46
CA GLU A 54 1.04 12.83 6.30
C GLU A 54 1.49 13.40 4.95
N TYR A 55 2.34 14.42 5.00
CA TYR A 55 2.77 15.18 3.83
C TYR A 55 3.39 14.33 2.72
N THR A 56 4.12 13.28 3.08
CA THR A 56 4.84 12.45 2.10
C THR A 56 3.94 11.62 1.18
N ASN A 57 2.65 11.46 1.54
CA ASN A 57 1.65 10.76 0.74
C ASN A 57 0.31 11.51 0.62
N GLU A 58 0.34 12.83 0.86
CA GLU A 58 -0.85 13.68 0.90
C GLU A 58 -1.64 13.63 -0.40
N GLU A 59 -0.98 13.64 -1.56
CA GLU A 59 -1.64 13.58 -2.88
C GLU A 59 -2.42 12.27 -3.06
N TYR A 60 -1.87 11.17 -2.57
CA TYR A 60 -2.54 9.88 -2.56
C TYR A 60 -3.75 9.91 -1.63
N ALA A 61 -3.56 10.37 -0.41
CA ALA A 61 -4.61 10.46 0.59
C ALA A 61 -5.78 11.34 0.12
N ILE A 62 -5.49 12.53 -0.45
CA ILE A 62 -6.49 13.43 -1.01
C ILE A 62 -7.28 12.73 -2.13
N SER A 63 -6.60 12.03 -3.03
CA SER A 63 -7.30 11.30 -4.10
C SER A 63 -8.24 10.24 -3.53
N LYS A 64 -7.84 9.49 -2.52
CA LYS A 64 -8.68 8.47 -1.88
C LYS A 64 -9.85 9.08 -1.09
N ILE A 65 -9.63 10.21 -0.40
CA ILE A 65 -10.71 10.97 0.25
C ILE A 65 -11.76 11.42 -0.79
N ALA A 66 -11.31 11.94 -1.92
CA ALA A 66 -12.23 12.38 -2.98
C ALA A 66 -13.08 11.21 -3.51
N GLY A 67 -12.48 10.02 -3.75
CA GLY A 67 -13.22 8.85 -4.19
C GLY A 67 -14.25 8.35 -3.16
N LEU A 68 -13.88 8.33 -1.87
CA LEU A 68 -14.81 8.03 -0.78
C LEU A 68 -15.99 9.02 -0.77
N LYS A 69 -15.71 10.33 -0.88
CA LYS A 69 -16.73 11.36 -0.89
C LYS A 69 -17.61 11.32 -2.14
N MET A 70 -17.07 10.91 -3.28
CA MET A 70 -17.86 10.65 -4.48
C MET A 70 -18.85 9.49 -4.25
N CYS A 71 -18.43 8.37 -3.71
CA CYS A 71 -19.31 7.25 -3.40
C CYS A 71 -20.45 7.69 -2.47
N GLU A 72 -20.13 8.42 -1.39
CA GLU A 72 -21.09 9.00 -0.48
C GLU A 72 -22.09 9.92 -1.18
N SER A 73 -21.61 10.84 -2.02
CA SER A 73 -22.43 11.79 -2.76
C SER A 73 -23.38 11.11 -3.75
N TYR A 74 -22.91 10.09 -4.48
CA TYR A 74 -23.76 9.29 -5.37
C TYR A 74 -24.85 8.54 -4.62
N ASN A 75 -24.54 7.99 -3.45
CA ASN A 75 -25.54 7.33 -2.60
C ASN A 75 -26.63 8.32 -2.16
N LEU A 76 -26.23 9.50 -1.69
CA LEU A 76 -27.17 10.50 -1.19
C LEU A 76 -28.02 11.12 -2.29
N GLN A 77 -27.42 11.40 -3.46
CA GLN A 77 -28.10 12.09 -4.56
C GLN A 77 -28.94 11.15 -5.42
N TYR A 78 -28.45 9.95 -5.68
CA TYR A 78 -29.02 9.03 -6.66
C TYR A 78 -29.51 7.71 -6.07
N GLY A 79 -29.35 7.50 -4.76
CA GLY A 79 -29.75 6.26 -4.11
C GLY A 79 -28.94 5.04 -4.54
N THR A 80 -27.68 5.24 -4.93
CA THR A 80 -26.79 4.11 -5.26
C THR A 80 -26.37 3.33 -4.02
N ASN A 81 -25.70 2.20 -4.22
CA ASN A 81 -25.20 1.35 -3.13
C ASN A 81 -23.68 1.19 -3.23
N TYR A 82 -22.96 2.29 -3.00
CA TYR A 82 -21.51 2.38 -3.11
C TYR A 82 -20.87 2.48 -1.73
N ILE A 83 -20.05 1.49 -1.38
CA ILE A 83 -19.40 1.39 -0.08
C ILE A 83 -17.91 1.64 -0.25
N ALA A 84 -17.30 2.41 0.64
CA ALA A 84 -15.86 2.59 0.71
C ALA A 84 -15.31 1.87 1.95
N VAL A 85 -14.19 1.15 1.76
CA VAL A 85 -13.46 0.48 2.85
C VAL A 85 -12.01 0.97 2.88
N MET A 86 -11.41 1.02 4.06
CA MET A 86 -10.07 1.52 4.29
C MET A 86 -9.13 0.38 4.70
N PRO A 87 -8.60 -0.39 3.74
CA PRO A 87 -7.64 -1.43 4.07
C PRO A 87 -6.36 -0.84 4.66
N THR A 88 -5.79 -1.56 5.61
CA THR A 88 -4.47 -1.29 6.16
C THR A 88 -3.36 -1.79 5.22
N ASN A 89 -2.12 -1.94 5.71
CA ASN A 89 -1.01 -2.40 4.86
C ASN A 89 -1.22 -3.86 4.44
N LEU A 90 -1.50 -4.06 3.18
CA LEU A 90 -1.67 -5.41 2.63
C LEU A 90 -0.32 -6.08 2.40
N TYR A 91 -0.28 -7.39 2.61
CA TYR A 91 0.84 -8.24 2.23
C TYR A 91 0.32 -9.60 1.73
N GLY A 92 1.09 -10.28 0.90
CA GLY A 92 0.66 -11.58 0.37
C GLY A 92 1.53 -12.10 -0.77
N PRO A 93 1.07 -13.19 -1.43
CA PRO A 93 1.74 -13.73 -2.59
C PRO A 93 1.86 -12.70 -3.72
N ASN A 94 2.98 -12.76 -4.44
CA ASN A 94 3.28 -11.86 -5.57
C ASN A 94 3.43 -10.37 -5.19
N ASP A 95 3.68 -10.08 -3.93
CA ASP A 95 3.99 -8.71 -3.48
C ASP A 95 5.28 -8.18 -4.13
N ASN A 96 5.49 -6.88 -4.02
CA ASN A 96 6.72 -6.24 -4.44
C ASN A 96 7.81 -6.45 -3.37
N PHE A 97 8.76 -7.34 -3.63
CA PHE A 97 9.89 -7.62 -2.75
C PHE A 97 11.15 -6.79 -3.08
N HIS A 98 11.00 -5.66 -3.76
CA HIS A 98 12.14 -4.80 -4.09
C HIS A 98 12.70 -4.14 -2.83
N LEU A 99 14.03 -4.13 -2.66
CA LEU A 99 14.66 -3.67 -1.41
C LEU A 99 14.48 -2.16 -1.14
N GLU A 100 14.19 -1.36 -2.16
CA GLU A 100 14.02 0.10 -2.04
C GLU A 100 12.55 0.54 -2.14
N ASN A 101 11.79 -0.07 -3.04
CA ASN A 101 10.48 0.43 -3.47
C ASN A 101 9.33 -0.47 -3.01
N SER A 102 9.56 -1.39 -2.07
CA SER A 102 8.51 -2.22 -1.49
C SER A 102 8.04 -1.71 -0.13
N HIS A 103 6.87 -2.19 0.28
CA HIS A 103 6.43 -1.98 1.65
C HIS A 103 7.35 -2.69 2.65
N VAL A 104 7.29 -2.25 3.90
CA VAL A 104 8.23 -2.69 4.95
C VAL A 104 8.24 -4.20 5.16
N LEU A 105 7.08 -4.86 5.18
CA LEU A 105 7.02 -6.30 5.47
C LEU A 105 7.65 -7.14 4.36
N PRO A 106 7.31 -7.01 3.06
CA PRO A 106 7.96 -7.77 2.00
C PRO A 106 9.47 -7.45 1.88
N ALA A 107 9.89 -6.19 2.11
CA ALA A 107 11.32 -5.86 2.17
C ALA A 107 12.04 -6.61 3.30
N MET A 108 11.47 -6.64 4.49
CA MET A 108 12.04 -7.37 5.64
C MET A 108 12.10 -8.87 5.38
N MET A 109 11.04 -9.46 4.82
CA MET A 109 11.01 -10.88 4.47
C MET A 109 12.15 -11.23 3.51
N ARG A 110 12.34 -10.45 2.44
CA ARG A 110 13.45 -10.67 1.50
C ARG A 110 14.81 -10.49 2.16
N LYS A 111 14.98 -9.48 3.00
CA LYS A 111 16.24 -9.27 3.74
C LYS A 111 16.60 -10.47 4.63
N VAL A 112 15.64 -10.96 5.40
CA VAL A 112 15.85 -12.13 6.28
C VAL A 112 16.14 -13.38 5.46
N TYR A 113 15.40 -13.60 4.37
CA TYR A 113 15.63 -14.73 3.47
C TYR A 113 17.03 -14.73 2.86
N LEU A 114 17.46 -13.60 2.30
CA LEU A 114 18.80 -13.47 1.70
C LEU A 114 19.91 -13.60 2.74
N SER A 115 19.73 -13.03 3.94
CA SER A 115 20.68 -13.19 5.05
C SER A 115 20.84 -14.68 5.46
N LYS A 116 19.73 -15.42 5.52
CA LYS A 116 19.76 -16.87 5.77
C LYS A 116 20.50 -17.61 4.65
N LEU A 117 20.23 -17.30 3.39
CA LEU A 117 20.93 -17.93 2.26
C LEU A 117 22.43 -17.66 2.28
N LEU A 118 22.86 -16.45 2.66
CA LEU A 118 24.28 -16.14 2.88
C LEU A 118 24.89 -17.00 3.99
N HIS A 119 24.17 -17.17 5.10
CA HIS A 119 24.60 -18.02 6.21
C HIS A 119 24.76 -19.49 5.79
N ASP A 120 23.81 -20.00 5.03
CA ASP A 120 23.81 -21.38 4.56
C ASP A 120 24.81 -21.60 3.39
N GLY A 121 25.42 -20.54 2.86
CA GLY A 121 26.28 -20.59 1.68
C GLY A 121 25.54 -20.96 0.39
N ASN A 122 24.21 -20.79 0.33
CA ASN A 122 23.37 -21.19 -0.80
C ASN A 122 23.37 -20.12 -1.91
N TRP A 123 24.48 -20.06 -2.64
CA TRP A 123 24.69 -19.09 -3.71
C TRP A 123 23.77 -19.29 -4.90
N ASP A 124 23.36 -20.52 -5.19
CA ASP A 124 22.44 -20.80 -6.28
C ASP A 124 21.09 -20.12 -6.05
N ALA A 125 20.53 -20.24 -4.83
CA ALA A 125 19.29 -19.59 -4.47
C ALA A 125 19.41 -18.05 -4.43
N ILE A 126 20.55 -17.51 -3.96
CA ILE A 126 20.83 -16.07 -4.00
C ILE A 126 20.80 -15.57 -5.45
N ARG A 127 21.48 -16.25 -6.37
CA ARG A 127 21.52 -15.88 -7.78
C ARG A 127 20.14 -15.94 -8.44
N VAL A 128 19.33 -16.94 -8.12
CA VAL A 128 17.95 -17.06 -8.58
C VAL A 128 17.10 -15.88 -8.09
N ASP A 129 17.20 -15.51 -6.81
CA ASP A 129 16.47 -14.34 -6.27
C ASP A 129 16.93 -13.04 -6.93
N MET A 130 18.24 -12.83 -7.08
CA MET A 130 18.82 -11.65 -7.69
C MET A 130 18.47 -11.53 -9.18
N GLN A 131 18.36 -12.65 -9.89
CA GLN A 131 17.92 -12.68 -11.29
C GLN A 131 16.45 -12.29 -11.43
N LYS A 132 15.62 -12.77 -10.52
CA LYS A 132 14.18 -12.45 -10.51
C LYS A 132 13.91 -11.00 -10.05
N ARG A 133 14.75 -10.48 -9.17
CA ARG A 133 14.59 -9.15 -8.56
C ARG A 133 15.94 -8.43 -8.47
N PRO A 134 16.48 -7.98 -9.60
CA PRO A 134 17.75 -7.29 -9.62
C PRO A 134 17.71 -6.01 -8.80
N ILE A 135 18.84 -5.63 -8.23
CA ILE A 135 19.03 -4.36 -7.54
C ILE A 135 19.52 -3.32 -8.53
N ASN A 136 18.83 -2.18 -8.61
CA ASN A 136 19.33 -1.01 -9.32
C ASN A 136 20.08 -0.13 -8.30
N PRO A 137 21.41 -0.15 -8.26
CA PRO A 137 22.16 0.47 -7.17
C PRO A 137 22.00 2.00 -7.21
N PRO A 138 21.69 2.65 -6.07
CA PRO A 138 21.68 4.11 -5.97
C PRO A 138 23.11 4.66 -6.13
N ALA A 139 23.24 5.93 -6.51
CA ALA A 139 24.53 6.58 -6.78
C ALA A 139 25.61 6.27 -5.73
N LYS A 140 25.27 6.34 -4.45
CA LYS A 140 26.17 6.03 -3.33
C LYS A 140 26.71 4.61 -3.36
N LEU A 141 25.91 3.64 -3.80
CA LEU A 141 26.34 2.24 -3.92
C LEU A 141 27.18 2.06 -5.22
N GLN A 142 26.82 2.72 -6.30
CA GLN A 142 27.57 2.71 -7.58
C GLN A 142 29.03 3.14 -7.40
N GLU A 143 29.31 4.09 -6.51
CA GLU A 143 30.69 4.50 -6.17
C GLU A 143 31.58 3.33 -5.72
N SER A 144 30.99 2.30 -5.11
CA SER A 144 31.72 1.16 -4.53
C SER A 144 31.69 -0.11 -5.39
N ILE A 145 30.67 -0.27 -6.25
CA ILE A 145 30.46 -1.50 -7.03
C ILE A 145 30.41 -1.27 -8.54
N GLY A 146 30.49 0.00 -9.00
CA GLY A 146 30.33 0.38 -10.40
C GLY A 146 28.88 0.45 -10.86
N ASP A 147 28.70 0.92 -12.09
CA ASP A 147 27.41 1.11 -12.73
C ASP A 147 26.72 -0.21 -13.12
N GLY A 148 25.42 -0.10 -13.39
CA GLY A 148 24.56 -1.18 -13.86
C GLY A 148 23.92 -2.00 -12.75
N ASN A 149 22.88 -2.74 -13.10
CA ASN A 149 22.14 -3.56 -12.17
C ASN A 149 22.99 -4.66 -11.54
N VAL A 150 22.68 -5.03 -10.32
CA VAL A 150 23.22 -6.22 -9.66
C VAL A 150 22.16 -7.32 -9.75
N ASP A 151 22.48 -8.36 -10.51
CA ASP A 151 21.59 -9.49 -10.81
C ASP A 151 22.24 -10.84 -10.48
N GLY A 152 21.59 -11.93 -10.84
CA GLY A 152 22.10 -13.28 -10.62
C GLY A 152 23.39 -13.64 -11.38
N ASN A 153 23.76 -12.88 -12.44
CA ASN A 153 24.98 -13.08 -13.23
C ASN A 153 26.15 -12.24 -12.70
N SER A 154 25.88 -11.31 -11.80
CA SER A 154 26.93 -10.48 -11.18
C SER A 154 27.92 -11.34 -10.38
N ASP A 155 29.15 -10.87 -10.29
CA ASP A 155 30.15 -11.57 -9.47
C ASP A 155 29.76 -11.54 -7.98
N LYS A 156 30.32 -12.52 -7.25
CA LYS A 156 29.96 -12.73 -5.86
C LYS A 156 30.23 -11.52 -4.97
N GLU A 157 31.38 -10.89 -5.13
CA GLU A 157 31.79 -9.73 -4.35
C GLU A 157 30.85 -8.56 -4.57
N ARG A 158 30.42 -8.33 -5.81
CA ARG A 158 29.47 -7.28 -6.17
C ARG A 158 28.10 -7.52 -5.55
N ILE A 159 27.61 -8.77 -5.53
CA ILE A 159 26.36 -9.14 -4.86
C ILE A 159 26.49 -8.91 -3.35
N GLU A 160 27.55 -9.40 -2.71
CA GLU A 160 27.78 -9.23 -1.25
C GLU A 160 27.80 -7.75 -0.86
N LYS A 161 28.51 -6.90 -1.59
CA LYS A 161 28.53 -5.45 -1.34
C LYS A 161 27.16 -4.81 -1.51
N ALA A 162 26.40 -5.20 -2.53
CA ALA A 162 25.05 -4.70 -2.72
C ALA A 162 24.13 -5.12 -1.57
N LEU A 163 24.18 -6.37 -1.14
CA LEU A 163 23.37 -6.85 -0.02
C LEU A 163 23.76 -6.17 1.29
N ALA A 164 25.05 -6.00 1.56
CA ALA A 164 25.55 -5.32 2.75
C ALA A 164 25.09 -3.85 2.82
N PHE A 165 25.02 -3.15 1.68
CA PHE A 165 24.47 -1.78 1.61
C PHE A 165 23.03 -1.70 2.11
N TYR A 166 22.21 -2.74 1.86
CA TYR A 166 20.84 -2.82 2.38
C TYR A 166 20.74 -3.46 3.77
N GLY A 167 21.88 -3.64 4.44
CA GLY A 167 21.94 -4.20 5.79
C GLY A 167 21.74 -5.71 5.83
N ILE A 168 22.03 -6.42 4.74
CA ILE A 168 21.91 -7.87 4.63
C ILE A 168 23.31 -8.50 4.69
N GLU A 169 23.63 -9.13 5.81
CA GLU A 169 24.90 -9.78 6.05
C GLU A 169 24.67 -11.24 6.42
N ASN A 170 25.77 -12.00 6.53
CA ASN A 170 25.73 -13.39 6.99
C ASN A 170 25.07 -13.46 8.39
N ASN A 171 23.93 -14.14 8.48
CA ASN A 171 23.14 -14.32 9.70
C ASN A 171 22.80 -13.02 10.46
N LYS A 172 22.76 -11.89 9.76
CA LYS A 172 22.45 -10.59 10.35
C LYS A 172 21.69 -9.71 9.36
N VAL A 173 20.62 -9.09 9.84
CA VAL A 173 19.91 -8.03 9.11
C VAL A 173 19.89 -6.77 9.95
N THR A 174 20.45 -5.69 9.39
CA THR A 174 20.38 -4.36 9.98
C THR A 174 19.16 -3.63 9.43
N LEU A 175 18.24 -3.23 10.30
CA LEU A 175 17.07 -2.44 9.95
C LEU A 175 17.35 -0.96 10.24
N TRP A 176 16.76 -0.10 9.43
CA TRP A 176 16.85 1.33 9.61
C TRP A 176 15.82 1.82 10.64
N GLY A 177 16.17 2.89 11.37
CA GLY A 177 15.32 3.46 12.40
C GLY A 177 15.52 2.81 13.77
N ASP A 178 14.68 3.20 14.70
CA ASP A 178 14.73 2.80 16.12
C ASP A 178 13.72 1.71 16.50
N GLY A 179 12.87 1.29 15.54
CA GLY A 179 11.83 0.30 15.77
C GLY A 179 10.55 0.84 16.44
N SER A 180 10.47 2.16 16.69
CA SER A 180 9.29 2.78 17.32
C SER A 180 8.02 2.80 16.45
N PRO A 181 8.08 2.89 15.10
CA PRO A 181 6.87 2.93 14.29
C PRO A 181 6.10 1.61 14.33
N LEU A 182 4.86 1.68 14.75
CA LEU A 182 3.91 0.56 14.68
C LEU A 182 3.16 0.57 13.34
N ARG A 183 2.88 -0.62 12.83
CA ARG A 183 2.09 -0.80 11.60
C ARG A 183 1.15 -1.97 11.76
N GLU A 184 -0.04 -1.82 11.24
CA GLU A 184 -1.02 -2.90 11.11
C GLU A 184 -0.88 -3.54 9.72
N PHE A 185 -1.00 -4.86 9.67
CA PHE A 185 -0.89 -5.63 8.43
C PHE A 185 -2.10 -6.52 8.26
N LEU A 186 -2.56 -6.66 7.01
CA LEU A 186 -3.67 -7.52 6.64
C LEU A 186 -3.26 -8.42 5.47
N TRP A 187 -3.56 -9.70 5.59
CA TRP A 187 -3.32 -10.67 4.52
C TRP A 187 -4.22 -10.37 3.31
N SER A 188 -3.65 -10.41 2.12
CA SER A 188 -4.35 -9.98 0.90
C SER A 188 -5.56 -10.85 0.56
N GLU A 189 -5.53 -12.15 0.89
CA GLU A 189 -6.67 -13.06 0.68
C GLU A 189 -7.79 -12.77 1.69
N ASP A 190 -7.46 -12.48 2.96
CA ASP A 190 -8.45 -12.06 3.96
C ASP A 190 -9.13 -10.74 3.54
N MET A 191 -8.37 -9.82 2.96
CA MET A 191 -8.95 -8.59 2.39
C MET A 191 -9.88 -8.88 1.21
N ALA A 192 -9.51 -9.84 0.35
CA ALA A 192 -10.35 -10.24 -0.76
C ALA A 192 -11.65 -10.89 -0.27
N ASP A 193 -11.57 -11.81 0.68
CA ASP A 193 -12.74 -12.46 1.28
C ASP A 193 -13.65 -11.45 1.98
N ALA A 194 -13.08 -10.53 2.76
CA ALA A 194 -13.83 -9.45 3.40
C ALA A 194 -14.53 -8.55 2.35
N SER A 195 -13.85 -8.24 1.25
CA SER A 195 -14.42 -7.44 0.15
C SER A 195 -15.61 -8.14 -0.50
N VAL A 196 -15.50 -9.43 -0.77
CA VAL A 196 -16.61 -10.24 -1.32
C VAL A 196 -17.75 -10.33 -0.32
N TYR A 197 -17.46 -10.57 0.95
CA TYR A 197 -18.48 -10.60 2.00
C TYR A 197 -19.27 -9.29 2.07
N ILE A 198 -18.58 -8.14 2.08
CA ILE A 198 -19.21 -6.81 2.10
C ILE A 198 -20.08 -6.60 0.86
N LEU A 199 -19.56 -6.94 -0.34
CA LEU A 199 -20.33 -6.83 -1.58
C LEU A 199 -21.61 -7.66 -1.57
N LEU A 200 -21.63 -8.81 -0.91
CA LEU A 200 -22.78 -9.71 -0.87
C LEU A 200 -23.76 -9.39 0.26
N ASN A 201 -23.31 -8.89 1.39
CA ASN A 201 -24.07 -8.89 2.64
C ASN A 201 -24.30 -7.51 3.27
N VAL A 202 -23.55 -6.46 2.85
CA VAL A 202 -23.62 -5.14 3.49
C VAL A 202 -24.11 -4.11 2.49
N ASP A 203 -25.15 -3.37 2.81
CA ASP A 203 -25.66 -2.26 2.00
C ASP A 203 -25.29 -0.90 2.62
N PHE A 204 -25.29 0.14 1.80
CA PHE A 204 -25.02 1.50 2.30
C PHE A 204 -26.01 1.90 3.42
N SER A 205 -27.25 1.44 3.33
CA SER A 205 -28.27 1.67 4.38
C SER A 205 -27.88 1.10 5.73
N ASP A 206 -27.08 0.04 5.78
CA ASP A 206 -26.67 -0.60 7.04
C ASP A 206 -25.62 0.23 7.79
N ILE A 207 -24.87 1.06 7.06
CA ILE A 207 -23.76 1.86 7.59
C ILE A 207 -24.12 3.35 7.74
N ILE A 208 -25.17 3.84 7.07
CA ILE A 208 -25.55 5.26 7.08
C ILE A 208 -25.92 5.75 8.49
N GLY A 209 -26.48 4.90 9.34
CA GLY A 209 -26.86 5.22 10.72
C GLY A 209 -25.67 5.46 11.66
N ILE A 210 -24.46 5.08 11.26
CA ILE A 210 -23.23 5.30 12.02
C ILE A 210 -22.76 6.76 11.91
N LYS A 211 -23.08 7.44 10.80
CA LYS A 211 -22.81 8.86 10.60
C LYS A 211 -24.12 9.66 10.72
N LYS A 212 -24.18 10.63 11.62
CA LYS A 212 -25.22 11.66 11.60
C LYS A 212 -24.99 12.56 10.37
N TYR A 213 -25.62 12.22 9.26
CA TYR A 213 -25.71 13.16 8.13
C TYR A 213 -26.68 14.26 8.56
N SER A 214 -26.14 15.46 8.80
CA SER A 214 -27.00 16.65 8.85
C SER A 214 -27.61 16.82 7.47
N SER A 215 -28.92 16.89 7.40
CA SER A 215 -29.74 17.08 6.20
C SER A 215 -29.53 18.46 5.49
N VAL A 216 -28.34 19.02 5.57
CA VAL A 216 -28.02 20.40 5.16
C VAL A 216 -27.18 20.44 3.86
N PHE A 217 -27.32 19.48 2.97
CA PHE A 217 -26.69 19.58 1.67
C PHE A 217 -27.74 19.36 0.60
N TYR A 218 -27.89 20.40 -0.18
CA TYR A 218 -28.72 20.60 -1.38
C TYR A 218 -30.01 21.39 -1.14
N GLY A 219 -29.85 22.72 -0.94
CA GLY A 219 -30.82 23.69 -1.44
C GLY A 219 -30.50 23.99 -2.89
#